data_daff87532f50b915c14cf8ca76830aae
#
_entry.id   daff87532f50b915c14cf8ca76830aae
#
_cell.length_a   1.000
_cell.length_b   1.000
_cell.length_c   1.000
_cell.angle_alpha   90.00
_cell.angle_beta   90.00
_cell.angle_gamma   90.00
#
_symmetry.space_group_name_H-M   'P 1'
#
loop_
_entity.id
_entity.type
_entity.pdbx_description
1 polymer ?
#
loop_
_entity_poly.entity_id
_entity_poly.type
_entity_poly.pdbx_seq_one_letter_code
_entity_poly.pdbx_strand_id
1 'polypeptide(L)'
;MDSNKDHKDIPGNPSTAYSSKFHLNDRSNGKKLQILTESDWDFWVKNGYVIIPQAIPKSYTSRLAKLLWEFEEKDPDDMATWYATASKDMEMVELTNSGMVEIYNHQYLWDIRQYPKVYEAFTDIWGMDKLWVSIDRANLNFPSKPGFGFKGFIHWDYDPETNPQNVQGLVALNDQVDEDVGGFQCIPELYRSYETWKQGQPI
;
A
#
# COMPACT_ATOMS: atom_id res chain seq x y z
N MET A 1 33.18 -9.39 17.92
CA MET A 1 33.23 -8.81 16.56
C MET A 1 31.86 -8.24 16.26
N ASP A 2 31.80 -6.94 16.21
CA ASP A 2 30.55 -6.20 16.11
C ASP A 2 30.02 -6.29 14.67
N SER A 3 29.08 -7.19 14.42
CA SER A 3 28.47 -7.43 13.10
C SER A 3 27.51 -6.33 12.66
N ASN A 4 27.42 -5.24 13.42
CA ASN A 4 26.42 -4.19 13.23
C ASN A 4 26.97 -2.91 12.55
N LYS A 5 28.21 -2.92 12.10
CA LYS A 5 28.82 -1.73 11.47
C LYS A 5 28.73 -1.69 9.94
N ASP A 6 28.54 -2.84 9.29
CA ASP A 6 28.77 -2.92 7.84
C ASP A 6 27.49 -2.73 6.96
N HIS A 7 26.32 -2.58 7.56
CA HIS A 7 25.07 -2.43 6.76
C HIS A 7 24.56 -1.00 6.64
N LYS A 8 25.13 -0.05 7.35
CA LYS A 8 24.59 1.33 7.41
C LYS A 8 24.86 2.18 6.17
N ASP A 9 25.84 1.82 5.35
CA ASP A 9 26.30 2.69 4.25
C ASP A 9 26.14 2.07 2.85
N ILE A 10 25.34 1.01 2.71
CA ILE A 10 25.08 0.42 1.40
C ILE A 10 24.03 1.25 0.67
N PRO A 11 24.34 1.86 -0.47
CA PRO A 11 23.36 2.60 -1.26
C PRO A 11 22.17 1.71 -1.63
N GLY A 12 20.96 2.21 -1.40
CA GLY A 12 19.73 1.48 -1.68
C GLY A 12 19.29 0.51 -0.58
N ASN A 13 20.02 0.41 0.55
CA ASN A 13 19.54 -0.35 1.70
C ASN A 13 18.43 0.43 2.41
N PRO A 14 17.17 -0.07 2.45
CA PRO A 14 16.08 0.63 3.12
C PRO A 14 16.33 0.83 4.62
N SER A 15 17.17 0.01 5.26
CA SER A 15 17.52 0.18 6.67
C SER A 15 18.33 1.46 6.95
N THR A 16 18.94 2.07 5.94
CA THR A 16 19.61 3.38 6.09
C THR A 16 18.63 4.54 6.14
N ALA A 17 17.38 4.36 5.71
CA ALA A 17 16.32 5.36 5.83
C ALA A 17 15.91 5.61 7.29
N TYR A 18 16.23 4.72 8.19
CA TYR A 18 16.00 4.84 9.64
C TYR A 18 17.10 5.60 10.39
N SER A 19 17.89 6.38 9.68
CA SER A 19 18.77 7.31 10.37
C SER A 19 17.92 8.32 11.16
N SER A 20 18.38 8.70 12.33
CA SER A 20 17.73 9.64 13.24
C SER A 20 17.38 11.03 12.65
N LYS A 21 17.62 11.25 11.37
CA LYS A 21 17.34 12.48 10.65
C LYS A 21 15.96 12.54 9.99
N PHE A 22 15.31 11.40 9.81
CA PHE A 22 14.02 11.33 9.13
C PHE A 22 13.03 10.66 10.08
N HIS A 23 12.13 11.45 10.60
CA HIS A 23 11.06 10.99 11.46
C HIS A 23 9.75 11.11 10.71
N LEU A 24 9.04 10.01 10.60
CA LEU A 24 7.66 10.00 10.17
C LEU A 24 6.88 11.02 11.01
N ASN A 25 6.04 11.82 10.38
CA ASN A 25 5.25 12.87 11.03
C ASN A 25 6.06 14.07 11.55
N ASP A 26 7.33 14.21 11.19
CA ASP A 26 8.12 15.38 11.59
C ASP A 26 7.85 16.56 10.65
N ARG A 27 7.21 17.59 11.17
CA ARG A 27 6.98 18.87 10.48
C ARG A 27 7.89 20.00 10.98
N SER A 28 8.95 19.67 11.70
CA SER A 28 9.91 20.67 12.24
C SER A 28 10.63 21.48 11.15
N ASN A 29 10.62 20.97 9.91
CA ASN A 29 11.16 21.67 8.73
C ASN A 29 10.36 22.91 8.33
N GLY A 30 9.17 23.15 8.92
CA GLY A 30 8.29 24.29 8.62
C GLY A 30 7.66 24.27 7.22
N LYS A 31 7.79 23.20 6.46
CA LYS A 31 7.15 23.08 5.15
C LYS A 31 5.62 23.02 5.31
N LYS A 32 4.92 23.69 4.39
CA LYS A 32 3.46 23.59 4.30
C LYS A 32 3.06 22.26 3.68
N LEU A 33 1.92 21.73 4.11
CA LEU A 33 1.30 20.61 3.46
C LEU A 33 0.93 20.97 2.01
N GLN A 34 1.13 20.04 1.09
CA GLN A 34 0.90 20.23 -0.35
C GLN A 34 -0.49 19.72 -0.74
N ILE A 35 -0.87 18.56 -0.23
CA ILE A 35 -2.11 17.85 -0.57
C ILE A 35 -2.99 17.63 0.64
N LEU A 36 -2.41 17.26 1.77
CA LEU A 36 -3.17 17.07 2.99
C LEU A 36 -3.60 18.42 3.55
N THR A 37 -4.85 18.51 4.00
CA THR A 37 -5.29 19.61 4.85
C THR A 37 -4.76 19.42 6.28
N GLU A 38 -4.80 20.44 7.11
CA GLU A 38 -4.44 20.30 8.53
C GLU A 38 -5.35 19.26 9.22
N SER A 39 -6.63 19.18 8.83
CA SER A 39 -7.55 18.17 9.34
C SER A 39 -7.17 16.75 8.91
N ASP A 40 -6.72 16.56 7.66
CA ASP A 40 -6.23 15.26 7.18
C ASP A 40 -4.96 14.86 7.91
N TRP A 41 -4.08 15.82 8.16
CA TRP A 41 -2.87 15.61 8.93
C TRP A 41 -3.15 15.17 10.37
N ASP A 42 -4.03 15.89 11.07
CA ASP A 42 -4.44 15.55 12.43
C ASP A 42 -5.10 14.16 12.48
N PHE A 43 -5.91 13.85 11.48
CA PHE A 43 -6.53 12.53 11.35
C PHE A 43 -5.49 11.43 11.13
N TRP A 44 -4.54 11.65 10.23
CA TRP A 44 -3.42 10.73 9.96
C TRP A 44 -2.62 10.44 11.23
N VAL A 45 -2.14 11.48 11.91
CA VAL A 45 -1.32 11.33 13.12
C VAL A 45 -2.08 10.59 14.22
N LYS A 46 -3.38 10.84 14.33
CA LYS A 46 -4.23 10.20 15.35
C LYS A 46 -4.57 8.76 15.02
N ASN A 47 -4.81 8.42 13.78
CA ASN A 47 -5.42 7.14 13.38
C ASN A 47 -4.50 6.19 12.61
N GLY A 48 -3.34 6.67 12.14
CA GLY A 48 -2.38 5.87 11.37
C GLY A 48 -2.78 5.60 9.92
N TYR A 49 -3.85 6.22 9.43
CA TYR A 49 -4.24 6.18 8.02
C TYR A 49 -4.92 7.48 7.61
N VAL A 50 -4.94 7.76 6.30
CA VAL A 50 -5.69 8.87 5.70
C VAL A 50 -6.20 8.45 4.33
N ILE A 51 -7.37 8.93 3.95
CA ILE A 51 -7.96 8.69 2.63
C ILE A 51 -7.88 9.99 1.82
N ILE A 52 -7.31 9.92 0.63
CA ILE A 52 -7.18 11.04 -0.28
C ILE A 52 -8.15 10.83 -1.44
N PRO A 53 -9.30 11.50 -1.44
CA PRO A 53 -10.28 11.34 -2.51
C PRO A 53 -9.71 11.80 -3.86
N GLN A 54 -10.08 11.07 -4.92
CA GLN A 54 -9.69 11.41 -6.29
C GLN A 54 -8.19 11.67 -6.45
N ALA A 55 -7.37 10.81 -5.82
CA ALA A 55 -5.91 10.92 -5.89
C ALA A 55 -5.41 10.80 -7.33
N ILE A 56 -6.07 9.98 -8.15
CA ILE A 56 -5.72 9.68 -9.53
C ILE A 56 -6.90 9.99 -10.45
N PRO A 57 -6.69 10.61 -11.63
CA PRO A 57 -7.75 10.79 -12.62
C PRO A 57 -8.30 9.44 -13.10
N LYS A 58 -9.61 9.36 -13.30
CA LYS A 58 -10.31 8.14 -13.72
C LYS A 58 -9.74 7.53 -15.01
N SER A 59 -9.23 8.34 -15.94
CA SER A 59 -8.60 7.84 -17.16
C SER A 59 -7.38 6.97 -16.91
N TYR A 60 -6.62 7.25 -15.83
CA TYR A 60 -5.45 6.46 -15.43
C TYR A 60 -5.87 5.15 -14.74
N THR A 61 -6.80 5.23 -13.81
CA THR A 61 -7.29 4.03 -13.11
C THR A 61 -8.02 3.09 -14.05
N SER A 62 -8.86 3.62 -14.96
CA SER A 62 -9.60 2.78 -15.92
C SER A 62 -8.68 2.05 -16.91
N ARG A 63 -7.63 2.72 -17.41
CA ARG A 63 -6.69 2.04 -18.34
C ARG A 63 -5.84 0.98 -17.66
N LEU A 64 -5.46 1.22 -16.38
CA LEU A 64 -4.77 0.19 -15.61
C LEU A 64 -5.70 -0.98 -15.29
N ALA A 65 -6.92 -0.71 -14.83
CA ALA A 65 -7.91 -1.76 -14.58
C ALA A 65 -8.12 -2.65 -15.83
N LYS A 66 -8.30 -2.03 -17.00
CA LYS A 66 -8.41 -2.78 -18.26
C LYS A 66 -7.19 -3.65 -18.52
N LEU A 67 -5.98 -3.11 -18.35
CA LEU A 67 -4.75 -3.88 -18.51
C LEU A 67 -4.69 -5.09 -17.58
N LEU A 68 -5.14 -4.97 -16.33
CA LEU A 68 -5.12 -6.08 -15.38
C LEU A 68 -6.06 -7.21 -15.80
N TRP A 69 -7.26 -6.88 -16.28
CA TRP A 69 -8.19 -7.86 -16.84
C TRP A 69 -7.60 -8.59 -18.05
N GLU A 70 -7.01 -7.84 -18.98
CA GLU A 70 -6.36 -8.40 -20.17
C GLU A 70 -5.15 -9.28 -19.80
N PHE A 71 -4.33 -8.82 -18.84
CA PHE A 71 -3.15 -9.56 -18.38
C PHE A 71 -3.51 -10.89 -17.73
N GLU A 72 -4.60 -10.92 -16.96
CA GLU A 72 -5.12 -12.13 -16.33
C GLU A 72 -5.98 -12.99 -17.29
N GLU A 73 -6.11 -12.59 -18.55
CA GLU A 73 -6.93 -13.29 -19.56
C GLU A 73 -8.39 -13.49 -19.13
N LYS A 74 -8.96 -12.45 -18.49
CA LYS A 74 -10.32 -12.46 -17.93
C LYS A 74 -11.14 -11.32 -18.51
N ASP A 75 -12.45 -11.54 -18.57
CA ASP A 75 -13.42 -10.57 -19.07
C ASP A 75 -14.27 -10.02 -17.90
N PRO A 76 -14.27 -8.71 -17.65
CA PRO A 76 -15.09 -8.11 -16.59
C PRO A 76 -16.60 -8.37 -16.75
N ASP A 77 -17.06 -8.61 -17.98
CA ASP A 77 -18.47 -8.83 -18.29
C ASP A 77 -18.85 -10.31 -18.36
N ASP A 78 -17.88 -11.25 -18.29
CA ASP A 78 -18.11 -12.70 -18.27
C ASP A 78 -17.58 -13.34 -16.98
N MET A 79 -18.47 -13.55 -16.02
CA MET A 79 -18.16 -14.17 -14.74
C MET A 79 -17.57 -15.59 -14.86
N ALA A 80 -17.80 -16.30 -15.97
CA ALA A 80 -17.24 -17.62 -16.17
C ALA A 80 -15.71 -17.59 -16.28
N THR A 81 -15.16 -16.45 -16.73
CA THR A 81 -13.70 -16.25 -16.85
C THR A 81 -13.02 -15.95 -15.52
N TRP A 82 -13.72 -15.41 -14.54
CA TRP A 82 -13.12 -14.87 -13.31
C TRP A 82 -12.39 -15.92 -12.49
N TYR A 83 -12.95 -17.12 -12.40
CA TYR A 83 -12.41 -18.20 -11.59
C TYR A 83 -11.71 -19.29 -12.43
N ALA A 84 -11.55 -19.04 -13.73
CA ALA A 84 -10.77 -19.90 -14.59
C ALA A 84 -9.28 -19.74 -14.28
N THR A 85 -8.54 -20.84 -14.33
CA THR A 85 -7.09 -20.81 -14.28
C THR A 85 -6.57 -20.12 -15.55
N ALA A 86 -5.68 -19.14 -15.43
CA ALA A 86 -5.03 -18.54 -16.58
C ALA A 86 -4.25 -19.60 -17.36
N SER A 87 -4.21 -19.46 -18.70
CA SER A 87 -3.53 -20.43 -19.58
C SER A 87 -2.00 -20.36 -19.49
N LYS A 88 -1.46 -19.26 -18.96
CA LYS A 88 -0.02 -19.07 -18.77
C LYS A 88 0.52 -19.95 -17.63
N ASP A 89 1.75 -20.40 -17.77
CA ASP A 89 2.47 -21.06 -16.70
C ASP A 89 2.65 -20.07 -15.53
N MET A 90 2.08 -20.41 -14.39
CA MET A 90 2.09 -19.57 -13.19
C MET A 90 3.20 -20.05 -12.27
N GLU A 91 4.28 -19.25 -12.18
CA GLU A 91 5.42 -19.58 -11.33
C GLU A 91 5.17 -19.28 -9.85
N MET A 92 4.21 -18.38 -9.54
CA MET A 92 3.93 -17.91 -8.18
C MET A 92 2.44 -18.08 -7.82
N VAL A 93 2.04 -19.32 -7.62
CA VAL A 93 0.64 -19.72 -7.37
C VAL A 93 0.05 -19.04 -6.12
N GLU A 94 0.85 -18.83 -5.08
CA GLU A 94 0.44 -18.14 -3.85
C GLU A 94 0.03 -16.69 -4.11
N LEU A 95 0.73 -15.99 -4.99
CA LEU A 95 0.39 -14.62 -5.35
C LEU A 95 -0.92 -14.55 -6.12
N THR A 96 -1.12 -15.45 -7.05
CA THR A 96 -2.37 -15.54 -7.81
C THR A 96 -3.56 -15.88 -6.92
N ASN A 97 -3.39 -16.78 -5.96
CA ASN A 97 -4.43 -17.13 -5.01
C ASN A 97 -4.83 -15.97 -4.08
N SER A 98 -3.93 -15.02 -3.87
CA SER A 98 -4.19 -13.79 -3.10
C SER A 98 -4.73 -12.64 -3.95
N GLY A 99 -4.98 -12.87 -5.25
CA GLY A 99 -5.44 -11.84 -6.19
C GLY A 99 -4.33 -10.90 -6.66
N MET A 100 -3.08 -11.19 -6.37
CA MET A 100 -1.95 -10.39 -6.83
C MET A 100 -1.67 -10.67 -8.30
N VAL A 101 -1.54 -9.61 -9.10
CA VAL A 101 -1.26 -9.68 -10.54
C VAL A 101 0.24 -9.51 -10.77
N GLU A 102 0.86 -10.45 -11.47
CA GLU A 102 2.32 -10.48 -11.71
C GLU A 102 2.78 -9.49 -12.79
N ILE A 103 2.28 -8.29 -12.72
CA ILE A 103 2.70 -7.17 -13.57
C ILE A 103 3.35 -6.09 -12.69
N TYR A 104 4.63 -5.80 -12.91
CA TYR A 104 5.40 -4.94 -12.02
C TYR A 104 5.83 -3.63 -12.69
N ASN A 105 6.24 -3.72 -13.96
CA ASN A 105 7.01 -2.69 -14.64
C ASN A 105 6.29 -2.04 -15.83
N HIS A 106 4.97 -2.11 -15.85
CA HIS A 106 4.20 -1.49 -16.92
C HIS A 106 4.08 0.02 -16.73
N GLN A 107 4.07 0.79 -17.83
CA GLN A 107 3.98 2.25 -17.80
C GLN A 107 2.75 2.76 -17.02
N TYR A 108 1.59 2.09 -17.13
CA TYR A 108 0.38 2.50 -16.41
C TYR A 108 0.50 2.39 -14.89
N LEU A 109 1.32 1.46 -14.38
CA LEU A 109 1.64 1.38 -12.97
C LEU A 109 2.56 2.53 -12.55
N TRP A 110 3.57 2.85 -13.38
CA TRP A 110 4.46 3.99 -13.14
C TRP A 110 3.72 5.32 -13.15
N ASP A 111 2.80 5.51 -14.09
CA ASP A 111 1.97 6.72 -14.19
C ASP A 111 1.16 6.98 -12.92
N ILE A 112 0.72 5.92 -12.24
CA ILE A 112 -0.02 6.02 -10.98
C ILE A 112 0.93 6.22 -9.80
N ARG A 113 1.99 5.44 -9.69
CA ARG A 113 2.97 5.53 -8.59
C ARG A 113 3.62 6.91 -8.49
N GLN A 114 3.89 7.52 -9.65
CA GLN A 114 4.53 8.82 -9.74
C GLN A 114 3.55 9.97 -10.00
N TYR A 115 2.25 9.71 -9.89
CA TYR A 115 1.28 10.77 -10.08
C TYR A 115 1.51 11.88 -9.03
N PRO A 116 1.54 13.17 -9.42
CA PRO A 116 1.94 14.25 -8.53
C PRO A 116 1.21 14.24 -7.18
N LYS A 117 -0.11 14.07 -7.18
CA LYS A 117 -0.90 14.05 -5.95
C LYS A 117 -0.54 12.87 -5.03
N VAL A 118 -0.14 11.72 -5.57
CA VAL A 118 0.36 10.59 -4.78
C VAL A 118 1.71 10.92 -4.18
N TYR A 119 2.64 11.41 -4.99
CA TYR A 119 3.97 11.81 -4.53
C TYR A 119 3.88 12.89 -3.45
N GLU A 120 3.09 13.93 -3.65
CA GLU A 120 2.92 15.04 -2.71
C GLU A 120 2.31 14.58 -1.38
N ALA A 121 1.40 13.60 -1.39
CA ALA A 121 0.87 13.00 -0.17
C ALA A 121 1.97 12.31 0.65
N PHE A 122 2.85 11.56 0.00
CA PHE A 122 3.99 10.96 0.69
C PHE A 122 5.00 12.01 1.16
N THR A 123 5.20 13.11 0.41
CA THR A 123 6.08 14.19 0.86
C THR A 123 5.52 14.91 2.09
N ASP A 124 4.21 15.06 2.18
CA ASP A 124 3.55 15.60 3.37
C ASP A 124 3.78 14.71 4.59
N ILE A 125 3.56 13.39 4.43
CA ILE A 125 3.68 12.40 5.51
C ILE A 125 5.13 12.26 5.99
N TRP A 126 6.11 12.25 5.08
CA TRP A 126 7.52 12.09 5.41
C TRP A 126 8.23 13.41 5.72
N GLY A 127 7.61 14.55 5.47
CA GLY A 127 8.24 15.88 5.63
C GLY A 127 9.44 16.12 4.72
N MET A 128 9.62 15.32 3.66
CA MET A 128 10.76 15.39 2.75
C MET A 128 10.36 15.07 1.31
N ASP A 129 11.14 15.58 0.35
CA ASP A 129 10.89 15.44 -1.09
C ASP A 129 11.81 14.41 -1.78
N LYS A 130 12.81 13.88 -1.09
CA LYS A 130 13.71 12.86 -1.64
C LYS A 130 13.20 11.47 -1.29
N LEU A 131 12.22 11.02 -2.06
CA LEU A 131 11.56 9.75 -1.87
C LEU A 131 11.90 8.77 -3.00
N TRP A 132 12.02 7.50 -2.67
CA TRP A 132 12.09 6.42 -3.63
C TRP A 132 10.68 5.91 -3.94
N VAL A 133 10.46 5.56 -5.20
CA VAL A 133 9.25 4.84 -5.61
C VAL A 133 9.53 3.36 -5.52
N SER A 134 8.83 2.66 -4.63
CA SER A 134 8.89 1.19 -4.57
C SER A 134 8.16 0.58 -5.77
N ILE A 135 8.67 -0.55 -6.24
CA ILE A 135 7.98 -1.38 -7.22
C ILE A 135 7.14 -2.38 -6.47
N ASP A 136 5.84 -2.26 -6.61
CA ASP A 136 4.87 -3.21 -6.08
C ASP A 136 3.85 -3.55 -7.15
N ARG A 137 2.97 -4.47 -6.86
CA ARG A 137 2.03 -5.06 -7.82
C ARG A 137 0.63 -4.47 -7.69
N ALA A 138 -0.22 -4.81 -8.64
CA ALA A 138 -1.64 -4.55 -8.57
C ALA A 138 -2.38 -5.79 -8.07
N ASN A 139 -3.62 -5.61 -7.64
CA ASN A 139 -4.51 -6.68 -7.23
C ASN A 139 -5.77 -6.66 -8.09
N LEU A 140 -6.21 -7.86 -8.48
CA LEU A 140 -7.50 -8.12 -9.11
C LEU A 140 -8.21 -9.20 -8.30
N ASN A 141 -9.12 -8.76 -7.43
CA ASN A 141 -9.87 -9.64 -6.56
C ASN A 141 -11.30 -9.78 -7.06
N PHE A 142 -11.74 -11.03 -7.25
CA PHE A 142 -13.11 -11.36 -7.63
C PHE A 142 -13.98 -11.55 -6.39
N PRO A 143 -15.30 -11.38 -6.50
CA PRO A 143 -16.23 -11.74 -5.44
C PRO A 143 -15.97 -13.16 -4.96
N SER A 144 -16.02 -13.39 -3.66
CA SER A 144 -15.87 -14.73 -3.10
C SER A 144 -16.97 -15.66 -3.61
N LYS A 145 -16.63 -16.91 -3.93
CA LYS A 145 -17.64 -17.92 -4.26
C LYS A 145 -18.57 -18.12 -3.08
N PRO A 146 -19.87 -18.42 -3.31
CA PRO A 146 -20.79 -18.72 -2.23
C PRO A 146 -20.23 -19.81 -1.29
N GLY A 147 -20.22 -19.54 0.00
CA GLY A 147 -19.64 -20.43 1.03
C GLY A 147 -18.15 -20.23 1.30
N PHE A 148 -17.45 -19.37 0.56
CA PHE A 148 -16.04 -19.01 0.76
C PHE A 148 -15.96 -17.51 1.08
N GLY A 149 -16.30 -17.12 2.30
CA GLY A 149 -16.15 -15.74 2.74
C GLY A 149 -14.70 -15.43 3.12
N PHE A 150 -14.07 -14.48 2.45
CA PHE A 150 -12.82 -13.90 2.90
C PHE A 150 -13.15 -12.73 3.85
N LYS A 151 -12.71 -12.81 5.09
CA LYS A 151 -13.00 -11.80 6.13
C LYS A 151 -11.92 -10.73 6.25
N GLY A 152 -11.00 -10.70 5.31
CA GLY A 152 -9.82 -9.82 5.40
C GLY A 152 -8.64 -10.49 6.10
N PHE A 153 -7.50 -9.85 5.98
CA PHE A 153 -6.23 -10.28 6.57
C PHE A 153 -5.49 -9.04 7.06
N ILE A 154 -5.55 -8.79 8.37
CA ILE A 154 -4.87 -7.66 8.99
C ILE A 154 -3.53 -8.16 9.53
N HIS A 155 -2.44 -7.55 9.06
CA HIS A 155 -1.07 -7.93 9.40
C HIS A 155 -0.14 -6.71 9.32
N TRP A 156 1.08 -6.89 9.74
CA TRP A 156 2.19 -6.00 9.44
C TRP A 156 3.10 -6.66 8.39
N ASP A 157 3.50 -5.91 7.38
CA ASP A 157 4.51 -6.36 6.41
C ASP A 157 5.93 -6.37 7.00
N TYR A 158 6.11 -5.61 8.08
CA TYR A 158 7.37 -5.48 8.78
C TYR A 158 7.13 -5.60 10.28
N ASP A 159 8.15 -6.04 11.00
CA ASP A 159 8.15 -6.01 12.44
C ASP A 159 8.12 -4.55 12.93
N PRO A 160 7.06 -4.10 13.59
CA PRO A 160 6.94 -2.72 14.04
C PRO A 160 7.95 -2.32 15.12
N GLU A 161 8.62 -3.29 15.76
CA GLU A 161 9.65 -3.02 16.74
C GLU A 161 10.99 -2.68 16.12
N THR A 162 11.35 -3.41 15.06
CA THR A 162 12.61 -3.20 14.35
C THR A 162 12.47 -2.20 13.21
N ASN A 163 11.24 -1.94 12.75
CA ASN A 163 10.95 -1.13 11.59
C ASN A 163 9.73 -0.21 11.83
N PRO A 164 9.80 0.69 12.84
CA PRO A 164 8.64 1.44 13.30
C PRO A 164 8.14 2.51 12.34
N GLN A 165 8.98 2.92 11.35
CA GLN A 165 8.64 3.97 10.41
C GLN A 165 8.45 3.40 9.01
N ASN A 166 7.22 3.03 8.70
CA ASN A 166 6.82 2.53 7.40
C ASN A 166 5.47 3.11 6.99
N VAL A 167 5.32 3.42 5.72
CA VAL A 167 4.07 3.93 5.14
C VAL A 167 3.83 3.25 3.81
N GLN A 168 2.67 2.67 3.67
CA GLN A 168 2.19 2.13 2.40
C GLN A 168 1.02 2.94 1.88
N GLY A 169 0.88 3.03 0.56
CA GLY A 169 -0.27 3.60 -0.11
C GLY A 169 -0.95 2.57 -1.00
N LEU A 170 -2.27 2.57 -0.98
CA LEU A 170 -3.10 1.78 -1.88
C LEU A 170 -3.91 2.73 -2.75
N VAL A 171 -3.89 2.51 -4.06
CA VAL A 171 -4.73 3.24 -5.01
C VAL A 171 -5.87 2.33 -5.46
N ALA A 172 -7.10 2.67 -5.06
CA ALA A 172 -8.29 2.00 -5.55
C ALA A 172 -8.54 2.32 -7.03
N LEU A 173 -8.63 1.30 -7.88
CA LEU A 173 -8.91 1.47 -9.31
C LEU A 173 -10.40 1.54 -9.62
N ASN A 174 -11.25 1.09 -8.70
CA ASN A 174 -12.70 1.17 -8.71
C ASN A 174 -13.20 1.71 -7.36
N ASP A 175 -14.45 2.11 -7.31
CA ASP A 175 -15.07 2.60 -6.08
C ASP A 175 -15.20 1.45 -5.06
N GLN A 176 -14.77 1.72 -3.83
CA GLN A 176 -14.83 0.80 -2.69
C GLN A 176 -15.66 1.48 -1.59
N VAL A 177 -16.96 1.52 -1.80
CA VAL A 177 -17.90 2.29 -0.97
C VAL A 177 -18.69 1.44 0.02
N ASP A 178 -18.67 0.12 -0.16
CA ASP A 178 -19.41 -0.84 0.66
C ASP A 178 -18.47 -1.90 1.25
N GLU A 179 -18.86 -2.47 2.37
CA GLU A 179 -18.10 -3.53 3.06
C GLU A 179 -17.94 -4.80 2.19
N ASP A 180 -18.87 -5.04 1.27
CA ASP A 180 -18.88 -6.23 0.41
C ASP A 180 -17.99 -6.11 -0.83
N VAL A 181 -17.46 -4.94 -1.14
CA VAL A 181 -16.61 -4.74 -2.34
C VAL A 181 -15.11 -4.90 -2.06
N GLY A 182 -14.74 -5.27 -0.84
CA GLY A 182 -13.35 -5.38 -0.40
C GLY A 182 -12.72 -4.03 -0.12
N GLY A 183 -11.38 -3.97 -0.10
CA GLY A 183 -10.64 -2.74 0.11
C GLY A 183 -9.70 -2.79 1.30
N PHE A 184 -9.16 -1.63 1.65
CA PHE A 184 -8.24 -1.47 2.76
C PHE A 184 -8.93 -1.68 4.12
N GLN A 185 -8.27 -2.42 5.00
CA GLN A 185 -8.72 -2.65 6.37
C GLN A 185 -7.61 -2.31 7.35
N CYS A 186 -7.97 -1.67 8.46
CA CYS A 186 -7.03 -1.38 9.54
C CYS A 186 -7.76 -1.33 10.89
N ILE A 187 -7.00 -1.35 11.98
CA ILE A 187 -7.50 -1.22 13.35
C ILE A 187 -6.90 0.05 13.97
N PRO A 188 -7.55 1.21 13.84
CA PRO A 188 -7.03 2.46 14.38
C PRO A 188 -6.83 2.44 15.89
N GLU A 189 -7.65 1.67 16.61
CA GLU A 189 -7.51 1.47 18.06
C GLU A 189 -6.18 0.80 18.39
N LEU A 190 -5.76 -0.19 17.62
CA LEU A 190 -4.47 -0.85 17.81
C LEU A 190 -3.31 0.12 17.54
N TYR A 191 -3.39 0.93 16.48
CA TYR A 191 -2.40 1.97 16.21
C TYR A 191 -2.25 2.93 17.40
N ARG A 192 -3.35 3.40 17.97
CA ARG A 192 -3.34 4.33 19.09
C ARG A 192 -2.88 3.72 20.41
N SER A 193 -3.08 2.44 20.62
CA SER A 193 -2.79 1.72 21.86
C SER A 193 -1.67 0.70 21.75
N TYR A 194 -0.88 0.76 20.68
CA TYR A 194 0.13 -0.25 20.35
C TYR A 194 1.04 -0.59 21.53
N GLU A 195 1.61 0.42 22.18
CA GLU A 195 2.51 0.22 23.32
C GLU A 195 1.83 -0.51 24.52
N THR A 196 0.58 -0.21 24.77
CA THR A 196 -0.18 -0.88 25.84
C THR A 196 -0.56 -2.31 25.43
N TRP A 197 -1.01 -2.48 24.18
CA TRP A 197 -1.36 -3.80 23.66
C TRP A 197 -0.17 -4.74 23.66
N LYS A 198 0.98 -4.27 23.20
CA LYS A 198 2.23 -5.01 23.15
C LYS A 198 2.66 -5.57 24.51
N GLN A 199 2.51 -4.79 25.59
CA GLN A 199 2.84 -5.22 26.95
C GLN A 199 2.00 -6.41 27.43
N GLY A 200 0.82 -6.62 26.85
CA GLY A 200 -0.08 -7.73 27.17
C GLY A 200 0.14 -8.99 26.33
N GLN A 201 1.07 -8.96 25.36
CA GLN A 201 1.32 -10.12 24.51
C GLN A 201 2.30 -11.11 25.17
N PRO A 202 2.12 -12.42 24.97
CA PRO A 202 3.11 -13.40 25.41
C PRO A 202 4.45 -13.20 24.66
N ILE A 203 5.53 -13.31 25.39
CA ILE A 203 6.91 -13.28 24.86
C ILE A 203 7.20 -14.58 24.12
#